data_05f9a8d500c96dc82452a47665ce5fd1
#
_entry.id   05f9a8d500c96dc82452a47665ce5fd1
#
_cell.length_a   1.000
_cell.length_b   1.000
_cell.length_c   1.000
_cell.angle_alpha   90.00
_cell.angle_beta   90.00
_cell.angle_gamma   90.00
#
_symmetry.space_group_name_H-M   'P 1'
#
loop_
_entity.id
_entity.type
_entity.pdbx_description
1 polymer ?
#
loop_
_entity_poly.entity_id
_entity_poly.type
_entity_poly.pdbx_seq_one_letter_code
_entity_poly.pdbx_strand_id
1 'polypeptide(L)'
;SAEASAAQGRWNTDNAPFQREIMDAIGDVHIRKVVAMMCAQSGKTDGLILNTIGYYMSYYPAPIMIVQPTVNLGESFSKDRLATMIRDTPVLRGLVDNKSRYSGNTIMKKNFAGGQLTIVGANAPTDLRGRPIKVLLADEVDAYKASAGKEGDPVMLAEQRQTTYWDYKTVLVSTPTDKNNSRILDEFNASTQEEWTVPCPNCGFYQPFVWDNMVFDKEKWPEGGVQYRCAECGCLDNEYRWKKNSLQGKWHAEHPERSVRGFHMNKIGSTLCGWDKIVEDFIAADLDA
;
A
#
# COMPACT_ATOMS: atom_id res chain seq x y z
N SER A 1 -15.06 3.95 4.22
CA SER A 1 -16.15 4.61 4.98
C SER A 1 -16.47 5.97 4.37
N ALA A 2 -17.67 6.50 4.67
CA ALA A 2 -18.11 7.81 4.19
C ALA A 2 -17.25 8.98 4.74
N GLU A 3 -16.58 8.78 5.86
CA GLU A 3 -15.84 9.83 6.58
C GLU A 3 -14.34 9.86 6.24
N ALA A 4 -13.78 8.75 5.73
CA ALA A 4 -12.33 8.60 5.56
C ALA A 4 -11.90 8.17 4.15
N SER A 5 -12.81 8.06 3.19
CA SER A 5 -12.49 7.61 1.83
C SER A 5 -13.14 8.50 0.77
N ALA A 6 -12.39 8.86 -0.27
CA ALA A 6 -12.92 9.57 -1.44
C ALA A 6 -13.96 8.73 -2.21
N ALA A 7 -13.90 7.40 -2.14
CA ALA A 7 -14.86 6.47 -2.69
C ALA A 7 -15.74 5.89 -1.57
N GLN A 8 -16.93 6.44 -1.42
CA GLN A 8 -17.89 5.99 -0.41
C GLN A 8 -18.58 4.67 -0.84
N GLY A 9 -18.94 3.84 0.13
CA GLY A 9 -19.73 2.64 -0.10
C GLY A 9 -18.97 1.34 0.12
N ARG A 10 -19.44 0.30 -0.55
CA ARG A 10 -18.85 -1.04 -0.48
C ARG A 10 -17.51 -1.08 -1.20
N TRP A 11 -16.52 -1.77 -0.61
CA TRP A 11 -15.24 -2.01 -1.30
C TRP A 11 -15.49 -2.67 -2.67
N ASN A 12 -14.87 -2.11 -3.70
CA ASN A 12 -14.85 -2.70 -5.04
C ASN A 12 -13.43 -2.65 -5.59
N THR A 13 -12.81 -3.81 -5.72
CA THR A 13 -11.43 -3.95 -6.20
C THR A 13 -11.29 -3.51 -7.68
N ASP A 14 -12.38 -3.48 -8.45
CA ASP A 14 -12.33 -3.02 -9.84
C ASP A 14 -12.02 -1.51 -9.97
N ASN A 15 -12.23 -0.75 -8.90
CA ASN A 15 -11.80 0.67 -8.85
C ASN A 15 -10.27 0.81 -8.75
N ALA A 16 -9.58 -0.23 -8.26
CA ALA A 16 -8.13 -0.28 -8.13
C ALA A 16 -7.64 -1.71 -8.44
N PRO A 17 -7.74 -2.16 -9.71
CA PRO A 17 -7.52 -3.56 -10.08
C PRO A 17 -6.11 -4.05 -9.78
N PHE A 18 -5.12 -3.16 -9.77
CA PHE A 18 -3.74 -3.43 -9.38
C PHE A 18 -3.59 -3.93 -7.93
N GLN A 19 -4.56 -3.68 -7.05
CA GLN A 19 -4.49 -4.14 -5.66
C GLN A 19 -4.89 -5.62 -5.50
N ARG A 20 -5.61 -6.21 -6.45
CA ARG A 20 -6.15 -7.57 -6.33
C ARG A 20 -5.05 -8.59 -6.07
N GLU A 21 -4.07 -8.67 -6.95
CA GLU A 21 -2.99 -9.66 -6.85
C GLU A 21 -2.07 -9.41 -5.64
N ILE A 22 -1.93 -8.14 -5.21
CA ILE A 22 -1.19 -7.82 -3.97
C ILE A 22 -1.94 -8.39 -2.75
N MET A 23 -3.27 -8.24 -2.70
CA MET A 23 -4.09 -8.82 -1.62
C MET A 23 -4.06 -10.34 -1.65
N ASP A 24 -4.08 -10.95 -2.84
CA ASP A 24 -3.94 -12.41 -3.00
C ASP A 24 -2.58 -12.89 -2.50
N ALA A 25 -1.49 -12.19 -2.83
CA ALA A 25 -0.14 -12.47 -2.32
C ALA A 25 -0.04 -12.33 -0.79
N ILE A 26 -0.75 -11.36 -0.20
CA ILE A 26 -0.83 -11.21 1.26
C ILE A 26 -1.61 -12.39 1.88
N GLY A 27 -2.65 -12.88 1.21
CA GLY A 27 -3.44 -14.03 1.67
C GLY A 27 -2.76 -15.38 1.49
N ASP A 28 -1.78 -15.51 0.59
CA ASP A 28 -1.08 -16.76 0.30
C ASP A 28 -0.09 -17.13 1.41
N VAL A 29 -0.27 -18.29 2.05
CA VAL A 29 0.59 -18.78 3.15
C VAL A 29 2.03 -19.07 2.72
N HIS A 30 2.28 -19.31 1.45
CA HIS A 30 3.64 -19.56 0.92
C HIS A 30 4.45 -18.28 0.71
N ILE A 31 3.79 -17.13 0.59
CA ILE A 31 4.42 -15.81 0.43
C ILE A 31 4.53 -15.17 1.82
N ARG A 32 5.74 -15.08 2.35
CA ARG A 32 5.99 -14.56 3.70
C ARG A 32 6.18 -13.05 3.76
N LYS A 33 6.70 -12.44 2.69
CA LYS A 33 6.95 -11.00 2.64
C LYS A 33 6.42 -10.41 1.34
N VAL A 34 5.66 -9.32 1.49
CA VAL A 34 5.12 -8.51 0.39
C VAL A 34 5.58 -7.08 0.57
N VAL A 35 6.12 -6.51 -0.50
CA VAL A 35 6.60 -5.13 -0.57
C VAL A 35 5.74 -4.38 -1.58
N ALA A 36 5.09 -3.30 -1.16
CA ALA A 36 4.25 -2.47 -2.03
C ALA A 36 4.80 -1.04 -2.10
N MET A 37 5.63 -0.79 -3.10
CA MET A 37 6.14 0.53 -3.45
C MET A 37 5.13 1.23 -4.35
N MET A 38 4.30 2.08 -3.77
CA MET A 38 3.13 2.65 -4.44
C MET A 38 3.15 4.16 -4.39
N CYS A 39 2.61 4.80 -5.42
CA CYS A 39 2.44 6.25 -5.41
C CYS A 39 1.52 6.74 -4.27
N ALA A 40 1.62 8.03 -3.94
CA ALA A 40 0.68 8.66 -3.02
C ALA A 40 -0.75 8.56 -3.55
N GLN A 41 -1.73 8.46 -2.64
CA GLN A 41 -3.17 8.37 -2.95
C GLN A 41 -3.57 7.16 -3.83
N SER A 42 -2.77 6.10 -3.87
CA SER A 42 -3.11 4.84 -4.56
C SER A 42 -4.12 3.96 -3.80
N GLY A 43 -4.64 4.45 -2.67
CA GLY A 43 -5.53 3.64 -1.81
C GLY A 43 -4.81 2.53 -1.04
N LYS A 44 -3.47 2.58 -0.94
CA LYS A 44 -2.65 1.55 -0.30
C LYS A 44 -3.03 1.26 1.15
N THR A 45 -3.34 2.28 1.94
CA THR A 45 -3.76 2.09 3.35
C THR A 45 -5.09 1.36 3.45
N ASP A 46 -6.10 1.74 2.65
CA ASP A 46 -7.41 1.09 2.68
C ASP A 46 -7.36 -0.31 2.03
N GLY A 47 -6.72 -0.40 0.86
CA GLY A 47 -6.66 -1.63 0.07
C GLY A 47 -5.74 -2.69 0.66
N LEU A 48 -4.56 -2.31 1.13
CA LEU A 48 -3.56 -3.28 1.57
C LEU A 48 -3.53 -3.41 3.09
N ILE A 49 -3.50 -2.32 3.84
CA ILE A 49 -3.37 -2.38 5.30
C ILE A 49 -4.70 -2.75 5.97
N LEU A 50 -5.76 -1.97 5.75
CA LEU A 50 -7.05 -2.21 6.42
C LEU A 50 -7.70 -3.52 5.99
N ASN A 51 -7.68 -3.88 4.70
CA ASN A 51 -8.21 -5.16 4.24
C ASN A 51 -7.45 -6.34 4.84
N THR A 52 -6.11 -6.25 4.96
CA THR A 52 -5.30 -7.28 5.62
C THR A 52 -5.67 -7.42 7.10
N ILE A 53 -5.84 -6.30 7.82
CA ILE A 53 -6.31 -6.33 9.21
C ILE A 53 -7.67 -7.04 9.27
N GLY A 54 -8.62 -6.66 8.42
CA GLY A 54 -9.96 -7.26 8.38
C GLY A 54 -9.92 -8.76 8.10
N TYR A 55 -9.07 -9.19 7.17
CA TYR A 55 -8.85 -10.61 6.84
C TYR A 55 -8.33 -11.40 8.04
N TYR A 56 -7.25 -10.93 8.68
CA TYR A 56 -6.66 -11.60 9.83
C TYR A 56 -7.44 -11.44 11.14
N MET A 57 -8.42 -10.57 11.19
CA MET A 57 -9.36 -10.52 12.31
C MET A 57 -10.54 -11.50 12.14
N SER A 58 -11.01 -11.71 10.91
CA SER A 58 -12.27 -12.44 10.66
C SER A 58 -12.09 -13.84 10.09
N TYR A 59 -11.17 -14.04 9.14
CA TYR A 59 -11.03 -15.32 8.45
C TYR A 59 -9.85 -16.14 8.96
N TYR A 60 -8.76 -15.50 9.36
CA TYR A 60 -7.56 -16.20 9.81
C TYR A 60 -6.96 -15.53 11.06
N PRO A 61 -7.67 -15.57 12.21
CA PRO A 61 -7.29 -14.82 13.40
C PRO A 61 -5.85 -15.05 13.84
N ALA A 62 -5.10 -13.97 14.03
CA ALA A 62 -3.70 -14.01 14.40
C ALA A 62 -3.27 -12.73 15.15
N PRO A 63 -2.15 -12.77 15.91
CA PRO A 63 -1.54 -11.57 16.47
C PRO A 63 -0.98 -10.67 15.35
N ILE A 64 -1.44 -9.42 15.31
CA ILE A 64 -1.09 -8.41 14.31
C ILE A 64 -0.35 -7.26 14.99
N MET A 65 0.75 -6.81 14.40
CA MET A 65 1.38 -5.53 14.71
C MET A 65 1.30 -4.64 13.48
N ILE A 66 0.82 -3.42 13.68
CA ILE A 66 0.93 -2.35 12.69
C ILE A 66 1.94 -1.32 13.20
N VAL A 67 2.91 -1.00 12.37
CA VAL A 67 3.90 0.03 12.63
C VAL A 67 3.54 1.26 11.83
N GLN A 68 3.43 2.40 12.51
CA GLN A 68 3.22 3.72 11.92
C GLN A 68 4.48 4.58 12.15
N PRO A 69 4.76 5.61 11.35
CA PRO A 69 5.96 6.44 11.51
C PRO A 69 6.14 7.00 12.93
N THR A 70 5.05 7.39 13.57
CA THR A 70 5.02 7.91 14.93
C THR A 70 3.83 7.37 15.73
N VAL A 71 3.90 7.44 17.05
CA VAL A 71 2.78 7.08 17.96
C VAL A 71 1.54 7.92 17.65
N ASN A 72 1.71 9.23 17.41
CA ASN A 72 0.58 10.13 17.10
C ASN A 72 -0.14 9.75 15.81
N LEU A 73 0.62 9.38 14.75
CA LEU A 73 0.03 8.87 13.51
C LEU A 73 -0.69 7.54 13.73
N GLY A 74 -0.15 6.69 14.60
CA GLY A 74 -0.80 5.45 15.02
C GLY A 74 -2.14 5.69 15.73
N GLU A 75 -2.22 6.71 16.60
CA GLU A 75 -3.48 7.10 17.24
C GLU A 75 -4.51 7.61 16.23
N SER A 76 -4.11 8.50 15.31
CA SER A 76 -4.99 9.00 14.25
C SER A 76 -5.48 7.86 13.36
N PHE A 77 -4.59 6.96 12.92
CA PHE A 77 -4.95 5.77 12.16
C PHE A 77 -6.01 4.92 12.91
N SER A 78 -5.81 4.70 14.22
CA SER A 78 -6.73 3.92 15.04
C SER A 78 -8.12 4.56 15.13
N LYS A 79 -8.17 5.88 15.35
CA LYS A 79 -9.43 6.63 15.54
C LYS A 79 -10.18 6.84 14.23
N ASP A 80 -9.46 7.27 13.18
CA ASP A 80 -10.09 7.77 11.97
C ASP A 80 -10.35 6.66 10.95
N ARG A 81 -9.46 5.67 10.86
CA ARG A 81 -9.55 4.60 9.86
C ARG A 81 -9.96 3.26 10.42
N LEU A 82 -9.22 2.73 11.40
CA LEU A 82 -9.46 1.39 11.94
C LEU A 82 -10.81 1.29 12.68
N ALA A 83 -11.11 2.25 13.57
CA ALA A 83 -12.38 2.26 14.29
C ALA A 83 -13.59 2.38 13.34
N THR A 84 -13.45 3.19 12.29
CA THR A 84 -14.45 3.37 11.26
C THR A 84 -14.65 2.09 10.43
N MET A 85 -13.56 1.41 10.03
CA MET A 85 -13.64 0.11 9.34
C MET A 85 -14.35 -0.94 10.20
N ILE A 86 -14.00 -1.06 11.48
CA ILE A 86 -14.63 -2.02 12.40
C ILE A 86 -16.12 -1.71 12.57
N ARG A 87 -16.49 -0.44 12.72
CA ARG A 87 -17.89 0.01 12.86
C ARG A 87 -18.72 -0.31 11.61
N ASP A 88 -18.16 -0.01 10.43
CA ASP A 88 -18.91 -0.04 9.17
C ASP A 88 -18.88 -1.42 8.47
N THR A 89 -18.01 -2.34 8.91
CA THR A 89 -17.90 -3.69 8.35
C THR A 89 -18.68 -4.69 9.23
N PRO A 90 -19.81 -5.23 8.75
CA PRO A 90 -20.69 -6.09 9.57
C PRO A 90 -19.97 -7.27 10.23
N VAL A 91 -19.08 -7.95 9.51
CA VAL A 91 -18.33 -9.11 10.02
C VAL A 91 -17.34 -8.74 11.13
N LEU A 92 -16.84 -7.50 11.16
CA LEU A 92 -15.88 -7.02 12.16
C LEU A 92 -16.55 -6.43 13.40
N ARG A 93 -17.78 -5.92 13.26
CA ARG A 93 -18.48 -5.17 14.30
C ARG A 93 -18.65 -5.94 15.61
N GLY A 94 -18.80 -7.26 15.55
CA GLY A 94 -18.95 -8.12 16.73
C GLY A 94 -17.65 -8.73 17.25
N LEU A 95 -16.54 -8.58 16.53
CA LEU A 95 -15.27 -9.21 16.89
C LEU A 95 -14.48 -8.42 17.95
N VAL A 96 -14.64 -7.11 17.98
CA VAL A 96 -13.95 -6.22 18.92
C VAL A 96 -14.96 -5.67 19.93
N ASP A 97 -14.87 -6.13 21.19
CA ASP A 97 -15.72 -5.59 22.27
C ASP A 97 -15.17 -4.25 22.76
N ASN A 98 -15.81 -3.17 22.35
CA ASN A 98 -15.49 -1.80 22.79
C ASN A 98 -16.33 -1.34 23.99
N LYS A 99 -17.30 -2.13 24.46
CA LYS A 99 -18.28 -1.72 25.49
C LYS A 99 -17.90 -2.13 26.90
N SER A 100 -17.06 -3.15 27.06
CA SER A 100 -16.65 -3.63 28.37
C SER A 100 -15.39 -2.91 28.87
N ARG A 101 -15.43 -2.39 30.10
CA ARG A 101 -14.23 -1.87 30.80
C ARG A 101 -13.15 -2.92 30.98
N TYR A 102 -13.49 -4.20 30.90
CA TYR A 102 -12.60 -5.34 31.06
C TYR A 102 -12.10 -5.90 29.73
N SER A 103 -12.47 -5.32 28.59
CA SER A 103 -12.06 -5.79 27.27
C SER A 103 -10.54 -5.71 27.03
N GLY A 104 -9.84 -4.87 27.82
CA GLY A 104 -8.41 -4.58 27.62
C GLY A 104 -8.11 -3.84 26.32
N ASN A 105 -9.14 -3.30 25.65
CA ASN A 105 -9.01 -2.53 24.45
C ASN A 105 -8.64 -1.08 24.76
N THR A 106 -7.67 -0.58 24.01
CA THR A 106 -7.24 0.83 24.06
C THR A 106 -7.23 1.41 22.64
N ILE A 107 -6.85 2.66 22.50
CA ILE A 107 -6.64 3.27 21.18
C ILE A 107 -5.63 2.46 20.39
N MET A 108 -4.49 2.08 21.01
CA MET A 108 -3.36 1.40 20.35
C MET A 108 -3.46 -0.14 20.37
N LYS A 109 -4.52 -0.70 20.96
CA LYS A 109 -4.66 -2.14 21.12
C LYS A 109 -6.11 -2.58 20.95
N LYS A 110 -6.33 -3.62 20.15
CA LYS A 110 -7.64 -4.24 19.96
C LYS A 110 -7.52 -5.76 20.16
N ASN A 111 -8.26 -6.29 21.12
CA ASN A 111 -8.38 -7.74 21.32
C ASN A 111 -9.59 -8.26 20.54
N PHE A 112 -9.43 -9.43 19.95
CA PHE A 112 -10.48 -10.16 19.25
C PHE A 112 -10.28 -11.66 19.44
N ALA A 113 -11.30 -12.46 19.15
CA ALA A 113 -11.20 -13.91 19.30
C ALA A 113 -10.09 -14.48 18.41
N GLY A 114 -9.11 -15.15 19.02
CA GLY A 114 -7.99 -15.79 18.32
C GLY A 114 -6.81 -14.86 18.02
N GLY A 115 -6.86 -13.57 18.41
CA GLY A 115 -5.75 -12.65 18.15
C GLY A 115 -5.83 -11.31 18.87
N GLN A 116 -4.87 -10.50 18.56
CA GLN A 116 -4.74 -9.13 19.07
C GLN A 116 -4.09 -8.26 17.99
N LEU A 117 -4.62 -7.08 17.78
CA LEU A 117 -3.95 -6.03 17.00
C LEU A 117 -3.28 -5.05 17.96
N THR A 118 -2.01 -4.74 17.70
CA THR A 118 -1.25 -3.70 18.39
C THR A 118 -0.76 -2.68 17.38
N ILE A 119 -0.94 -1.40 17.66
CA ILE A 119 -0.43 -0.28 16.86
C ILE A 119 0.76 0.30 17.59
N VAL A 120 1.89 0.47 16.91
CA VAL A 120 3.14 0.98 17.49
C VAL A 120 3.75 2.07 16.61
N GLY A 121 4.51 2.98 17.22
CA GLY A 121 5.31 3.94 16.47
C GLY A 121 6.69 3.37 16.13
N ALA A 122 7.20 3.61 14.93
CA ALA A 122 8.54 3.22 14.52
C ALA A 122 9.66 3.80 15.40
N ASN A 123 9.36 4.91 16.10
CA ASN A 123 10.25 5.57 17.04
C ASN A 123 10.17 5.05 18.48
N ALA A 124 9.35 3.99 18.74
CA ALA A 124 9.13 3.42 20.07
C ALA A 124 9.74 1.99 20.18
N PRO A 125 11.04 1.84 20.40
CA PRO A 125 11.72 0.55 20.33
C PRO A 125 11.20 -0.47 21.35
N THR A 126 10.79 -0.05 22.53
CA THR A 126 10.22 -0.94 23.56
C THR A 126 8.93 -1.61 23.06
N ASP A 127 8.08 -0.89 22.34
CA ASP A 127 6.81 -1.42 21.84
C ASP A 127 7.03 -2.38 20.67
N LEU A 128 8.05 -2.13 19.83
CA LEU A 128 8.45 -3.01 18.73
C LEU A 128 8.93 -4.39 19.22
N ARG A 129 9.38 -4.51 20.48
CA ARG A 129 9.89 -5.76 21.07
C ARG A 129 8.87 -6.49 21.92
N GLY A 130 7.71 -5.92 22.15
CA GLY A 130 6.85 -6.31 23.27
C GLY A 130 6.28 -7.73 23.21
N ARG A 131 6.04 -8.34 22.03
CA ARG A 131 5.30 -9.61 21.92
C ARG A 131 5.59 -10.37 20.63
N PRO A 132 5.44 -11.73 20.62
CA PRO A 132 5.39 -12.49 19.39
C PRO A 132 4.19 -12.04 18.52
N ILE A 133 4.42 -11.88 17.23
CA ILE A 133 3.41 -11.51 16.24
C ILE A 133 3.50 -12.46 15.04
N LYS A 134 2.37 -12.72 14.41
CA LYS A 134 2.32 -13.46 13.15
C LYS A 134 2.31 -12.53 11.95
N VAL A 135 1.57 -11.43 12.04
CA VAL A 135 1.38 -10.47 10.96
C VAL A 135 2.01 -9.13 11.34
N LEU A 136 2.95 -8.69 10.52
CA LEU A 136 3.58 -7.38 10.60
C LEU A 136 3.10 -6.53 9.41
N LEU A 137 2.51 -5.40 9.71
CA LEU A 137 2.11 -4.40 8.72
C LEU A 137 2.90 -3.12 9.01
N ALA A 138 3.78 -2.71 8.11
CA ALA A 138 4.56 -1.50 8.24
C ALA A 138 4.14 -0.49 7.17
N ASP A 139 3.51 0.59 7.59
CA ASP A 139 2.94 1.62 6.73
C ASP A 139 3.86 2.84 6.69
N GLU A 140 4.07 3.40 5.49
CA GLU A 140 4.96 4.53 5.21
C GLU A 140 6.39 4.33 5.74
N VAL A 141 7.01 3.20 5.37
CA VAL A 141 8.33 2.79 5.90
C VAL A 141 9.47 3.77 5.58
N ASP A 142 9.33 4.56 4.51
CA ASP A 142 10.32 5.60 4.17
C ASP A 142 10.29 6.79 5.13
N ALA A 143 9.18 6.99 5.83
CA ALA A 143 9.08 8.00 6.88
C ALA A 143 9.70 7.56 8.22
N TYR A 144 10.17 6.31 8.33
CA TYR A 144 10.81 5.83 9.55
C TYR A 144 12.24 6.36 9.63
N LYS A 145 12.66 6.68 10.85
CA LYS A 145 14.09 6.95 11.11
C LYS A 145 14.90 5.69 10.84
N ALA A 146 16.18 5.85 10.48
CA ALA A 146 17.11 4.75 10.26
C ALA A 146 17.26 3.85 11.49
N SER A 147 17.07 4.40 12.69
CA SER A 147 17.11 3.66 13.95
C SER A 147 16.00 4.08 14.90
N ALA A 148 15.36 3.10 15.54
CA ALA A 148 14.47 3.30 16.68
C ALA A 148 15.31 3.60 17.94
N GLY A 149 15.58 4.87 18.18
CA GLY A 149 16.50 5.29 19.23
C GLY A 149 17.94 4.80 18.96
N LYS A 150 18.49 3.99 19.89
CA LYS A 150 19.82 3.37 19.76
C LYS A 150 19.75 1.87 19.38
N GLU A 151 18.59 1.34 19.07
CA GLU A 151 18.35 -0.10 19.05
C GLU A 151 18.31 -0.73 17.65
N GLY A 152 18.47 0.08 16.59
CA GLY A 152 18.55 -0.39 15.22
C GLY A 152 17.27 -0.15 14.41
N ASP A 153 17.23 -0.74 13.23
CA ASP A 153 16.14 -0.55 12.27
C ASP A 153 14.78 -1.00 12.81
N PRO A 154 13.73 -0.14 12.77
CA PRO A 154 12.42 -0.47 13.32
C PRO A 154 11.75 -1.68 12.69
N VAL A 155 11.91 -1.88 11.36
CA VAL A 155 11.32 -3.00 10.64
C VAL A 155 11.99 -4.30 11.09
N MET A 156 13.32 -4.33 11.14
CA MET A 156 14.08 -5.51 11.61
C MET A 156 13.74 -5.88 13.05
N LEU A 157 13.57 -4.88 13.93
CA LEU A 157 13.17 -5.12 15.33
C LEU A 157 11.79 -5.79 15.42
N ALA A 158 10.84 -5.36 14.59
CA ALA A 158 9.51 -5.95 14.53
C ALA A 158 9.52 -7.35 13.87
N GLU A 159 10.27 -7.56 12.79
CA GLU A 159 10.41 -8.86 12.11
C GLU A 159 10.97 -9.95 13.05
N GLN A 160 11.86 -9.60 13.96
CA GLN A 160 12.35 -10.53 14.99
C GLN A 160 11.23 -11.10 15.88
N ARG A 161 10.08 -10.46 15.97
CA ARG A 161 8.92 -10.96 16.74
C ARG A 161 8.13 -12.03 16.02
N GLN A 162 8.41 -12.28 14.75
CA GLN A 162 7.73 -13.27 13.90
C GLN A 162 8.39 -14.65 13.91
N THR A 163 9.56 -14.78 14.51
CA THR A 163 10.40 -16.01 14.48
C THR A 163 9.72 -17.26 15.02
N THR A 164 8.69 -17.14 15.84
CA THR A 164 7.90 -18.27 16.37
C THR A 164 6.85 -18.79 15.40
N TYR A 165 6.56 -18.06 14.33
CA TYR A 165 5.54 -18.42 13.34
C TYR A 165 6.21 -18.80 12.01
N TRP A 166 6.09 -20.06 11.60
CA TRP A 166 6.64 -20.51 10.31
C TRP A 166 5.91 -19.90 9.10
N ASP A 167 4.64 -19.54 9.28
CA ASP A 167 3.73 -18.94 8.30
C ASP A 167 3.47 -17.46 8.59
N TYR A 168 4.50 -16.75 9.05
CA TYR A 168 4.40 -15.32 9.30
C TYR A 168 4.14 -14.52 8.02
N LYS A 169 3.63 -13.31 8.18
CA LYS A 169 3.38 -12.37 7.08
C LYS A 169 3.94 -11.00 7.42
N THR A 170 4.84 -10.52 6.57
CA THR A 170 5.36 -9.15 6.59
C THR A 170 4.84 -8.40 5.37
N VAL A 171 4.22 -7.24 5.58
CA VAL A 171 3.75 -6.36 4.52
C VAL A 171 4.36 -4.98 4.74
N LEU A 172 5.20 -4.55 3.81
CA LEU A 172 5.82 -3.22 3.80
C LEU A 172 5.14 -2.37 2.74
N VAL A 173 4.67 -1.21 3.13
CA VAL A 173 3.97 -0.30 2.22
C VAL A 173 4.55 1.10 2.37
N SER A 174 4.90 1.74 1.26
CA SER A 174 5.33 3.15 1.27
C SER A 174 5.23 3.79 -0.10
N THR A 175 5.21 5.11 -0.11
CA THR A 175 5.61 5.92 -1.24
C THR A 175 7.12 6.12 -1.14
N PRO A 176 7.91 5.90 -2.22
CA PRO A 176 9.34 6.18 -2.19
C PRO A 176 9.59 7.69 -2.06
N THR A 177 10.61 8.07 -1.28
CA THR A 177 10.96 9.47 -1.04
C THR A 177 12.14 9.93 -1.88
N ASP A 178 13.34 9.41 -1.62
CA ASP A 178 14.58 9.77 -2.30
C ASP A 178 15.29 8.52 -2.83
N LYS A 179 15.77 8.56 -4.07
CA LYS A 179 16.47 7.43 -4.71
C LYS A 179 17.67 6.92 -3.92
N ASN A 180 18.33 7.78 -3.15
CA ASN A 180 19.55 7.42 -2.44
C ASN A 180 19.29 6.96 -0.99
N ASN A 181 18.08 7.10 -0.47
CA ASN A 181 17.77 6.78 0.93
C ASN A 181 16.31 6.33 1.11
N SER A 182 15.83 5.45 0.24
CA SER A 182 14.48 4.92 0.28
C SER A 182 14.50 3.46 0.71
N ARG A 183 14.01 3.17 1.93
CA ARG A 183 13.88 1.81 2.45
C ARG A 183 12.97 0.95 1.57
N ILE A 184 11.86 1.51 1.12
CA ILE A 184 10.92 0.74 0.28
C ILE A 184 11.53 0.41 -1.08
N LEU A 185 12.38 1.28 -1.63
CA LEU A 185 13.09 1.02 -2.88
C LEU A 185 14.12 -0.10 -2.71
N ASP A 186 14.88 -0.11 -1.62
CA ASP A 186 15.84 -1.16 -1.32
C ASP A 186 15.14 -2.52 -1.17
N GLU A 187 14.04 -2.58 -0.45
CA GLU A 187 13.22 -3.78 -0.29
C GLU A 187 12.59 -4.23 -1.64
N PHE A 188 12.13 -3.31 -2.46
CA PHE A 188 11.62 -3.60 -3.80
C PHE A 188 12.73 -4.17 -4.69
N ASN A 189 13.92 -3.57 -4.71
CA ASN A 189 15.06 -4.04 -5.50
C ASN A 189 15.51 -5.46 -5.11
N ALA A 190 15.29 -5.87 -3.86
CA ALA A 190 15.58 -7.22 -3.37
C ALA A 190 14.46 -8.24 -3.65
N SER A 191 13.30 -7.80 -4.16
CA SER A 191 12.09 -8.59 -4.40
C SER A 191 11.95 -9.07 -5.84
N THR A 192 10.77 -9.61 -6.19
CA THR A 192 10.41 -10.01 -7.58
C THR A 192 10.38 -8.83 -8.56
N GLN A 193 10.37 -7.59 -8.11
CA GLN A 193 10.34 -6.36 -8.91
C GLN A 193 9.21 -6.36 -9.93
N GLU A 194 7.98 -6.44 -9.44
CA GLU A 194 6.81 -6.50 -10.30
C GLU A 194 6.31 -5.11 -10.67
N GLU A 195 6.18 -4.85 -11.97
CA GLU A 195 5.64 -3.61 -12.52
C GLU A 195 4.19 -3.82 -13.00
N TRP A 196 3.34 -2.84 -12.72
CA TRP A 196 1.98 -2.86 -13.21
C TRP A 196 1.95 -2.52 -14.71
N THR A 197 1.52 -3.47 -15.53
CA THR A 197 1.42 -3.33 -16.98
C THR A 197 -0.03 -3.29 -17.43
N VAL A 198 -0.32 -2.45 -18.43
CA VAL A 198 -1.66 -2.27 -18.99
C VAL A 198 -1.60 -2.45 -20.52
N PRO A 199 -2.55 -3.19 -21.13
CA PRO A 199 -2.54 -3.39 -22.56
C PRO A 199 -2.90 -2.09 -23.30
N CYS A 200 -2.16 -1.80 -24.37
CA CYS A 200 -2.44 -0.68 -25.27
C CYS A 200 -3.86 -0.76 -25.84
N PRO A 201 -4.64 0.33 -25.83
CA PRO A 201 -6.00 0.35 -26.38
C PRO A 201 -6.08 0.04 -27.89
N ASN A 202 -4.96 0.16 -28.62
CA ASN A 202 -4.91 -0.04 -30.07
C ASN A 202 -4.31 -1.41 -30.45
N CYS A 203 -3.10 -1.75 -29.97
CA CYS A 203 -2.42 -2.99 -30.40
C CYS A 203 -2.43 -4.11 -29.33
N GLY A 204 -2.90 -3.84 -28.11
CA GLY A 204 -2.95 -4.82 -27.03
C GLY A 204 -1.60 -5.14 -26.37
N PHE A 205 -0.50 -4.48 -26.74
CA PHE A 205 0.81 -4.67 -26.13
C PHE A 205 0.79 -4.22 -24.66
N TYR A 206 1.22 -5.11 -23.75
CA TYR A 206 1.31 -4.82 -22.32
C TYR A 206 2.58 -4.04 -22.01
N GLN A 207 2.44 -2.92 -21.30
CA GLN A 207 3.56 -2.06 -20.94
C GLN A 207 3.31 -1.35 -19.62
N PRO A 208 4.36 -1.07 -18.83
CA PRO A 208 4.26 -0.17 -17.69
C PRO A 208 4.10 1.28 -18.17
N PHE A 209 3.51 2.13 -17.35
CA PHE A 209 3.48 3.55 -17.63
C PHE A 209 4.81 4.19 -17.24
N VAL A 210 5.42 4.92 -18.17
CA VAL A 210 6.65 5.69 -17.97
C VAL A 210 6.45 7.14 -18.38
N TRP A 211 7.16 8.05 -17.71
CA TRP A 211 7.00 9.49 -17.96
C TRP A 211 7.29 9.90 -19.40
N ASP A 212 8.31 9.33 -20.01
CA ASP A 212 8.77 9.69 -21.37
C ASP A 212 7.74 9.42 -22.46
N ASN A 213 6.71 8.65 -22.16
CA ASN A 213 5.60 8.36 -23.07
C ASN A 213 4.37 9.27 -22.84
N MET A 214 4.43 10.15 -21.82
CA MET A 214 3.41 11.19 -21.63
C MET A 214 3.58 12.28 -22.68
N VAL A 215 2.49 12.65 -23.36
CA VAL A 215 2.50 13.65 -24.42
C VAL A 215 1.53 14.77 -24.08
N PHE A 216 2.06 15.96 -23.90
CA PHE A 216 1.29 17.19 -23.66
C PHE A 216 2.11 18.39 -24.17
N ASP A 217 1.44 19.52 -24.45
CA ASP A 217 2.09 20.76 -24.86
C ASP A 217 2.23 21.68 -23.64
N LYS A 218 3.47 21.83 -23.13
CA LYS A 218 3.76 22.64 -21.94
C LYS A 218 3.41 24.13 -22.11
N GLU A 219 3.60 24.66 -23.35
CA GLU A 219 3.37 26.09 -23.64
C GLU A 219 1.89 26.41 -23.77
N LYS A 220 1.08 25.44 -24.21
CA LYS A 220 -0.35 25.58 -24.40
C LYS A 220 -1.19 24.97 -23.33
N TRP A 221 -0.57 24.41 -22.29
CA TRP A 221 -1.30 23.80 -21.20
C TRP A 221 -2.36 24.77 -20.59
N PRO A 222 -3.62 24.34 -20.33
CA PRO A 222 -4.17 22.97 -20.47
C PRO A 222 -4.77 22.63 -21.84
N GLU A 223 -4.57 23.45 -22.88
CA GLU A 223 -5.09 23.17 -24.21
C GLU A 223 -4.50 21.87 -24.79
N GLY A 224 -5.33 21.05 -25.43
CA GLY A 224 -4.93 19.77 -26.02
C GLY A 224 -4.91 18.58 -25.04
N GLY A 225 -4.92 18.83 -23.72
CA GLY A 225 -4.93 17.79 -22.70
C GLY A 225 -3.67 16.92 -22.71
N VAL A 226 -3.77 15.74 -22.05
CA VAL A 226 -2.69 14.75 -21.94
C VAL A 226 -3.02 13.49 -22.72
N GLN A 227 -2.05 12.98 -23.47
CA GLN A 227 -2.11 11.69 -24.14
C GLN A 227 -0.93 10.81 -23.72
N TYR A 228 -1.05 9.51 -23.92
CA TYR A 228 0.03 8.56 -23.69
C TYR A 228 0.36 7.81 -24.97
N ARG A 229 1.67 7.71 -25.27
CA ARG A 229 2.20 7.03 -26.43
C ARG A 229 2.47 5.56 -26.12
N CYS A 230 1.94 4.66 -26.94
CA CYS A 230 2.30 3.26 -26.87
C CYS A 230 3.77 3.06 -27.31
N ALA A 231 4.53 2.33 -26.49
CA ALA A 231 5.93 2.03 -26.77
C ALA A 231 6.11 1.13 -28.01
N GLU A 232 5.13 0.28 -28.31
CA GLU A 232 5.19 -0.68 -29.44
C GLU A 232 4.66 -0.06 -30.75
N CYS A 233 3.42 0.40 -30.80
CA CYS A 233 2.81 0.85 -32.03
C CYS A 233 2.84 2.38 -32.23
N GLY A 234 3.32 3.15 -31.26
CA GLY A 234 3.41 4.61 -31.32
C GLY A 234 2.07 5.34 -31.26
N CYS A 235 0.92 4.66 -31.18
CA CYS A 235 -0.38 5.33 -31.12
C CYS A 235 -0.50 6.19 -29.88
N LEU A 236 -1.13 7.36 -30.05
CA LEU A 236 -1.49 8.27 -28.97
C LEU A 236 -2.95 8.04 -28.58
N ASP A 237 -3.21 7.96 -27.29
CA ASP A 237 -4.56 7.86 -26.77
C ASP A 237 -4.71 8.57 -25.44
N ASN A 238 -5.95 8.91 -25.07
CA ASN A 238 -6.27 9.64 -23.87
C ASN A 238 -6.29 8.75 -22.62
N GLU A 239 -6.27 9.39 -21.46
CA GLU A 239 -6.31 8.75 -20.15
C GLU A 239 -7.45 7.75 -20.00
N TYR A 240 -8.67 8.12 -20.42
CA TYR A 240 -9.85 7.28 -20.25
C TYR A 240 -9.71 5.92 -20.93
N ARG A 241 -9.22 5.88 -22.17
CA ARG A 241 -9.06 4.63 -22.91
C ARG A 241 -7.97 3.75 -22.31
N TRP A 242 -6.85 4.33 -21.90
CA TRP A 242 -5.77 3.61 -21.23
C TRP A 242 -6.22 3.05 -19.86
N LYS A 243 -6.83 3.89 -19.02
CA LYS A 243 -7.26 3.47 -17.67
C LYS A 243 -8.43 2.49 -17.68
N LYS A 244 -9.30 2.54 -18.69
CA LYS A 244 -10.31 1.51 -18.91
C LYS A 244 -9.69 0.12 -19.10
N ASN A 245 -8.54 0.03 -19.75
CA ASN A 245 -7.82 -1.22 -19.93
C ASN A 245 -7.10 -1.70 -18.68
N SER A 246 -7.01 -0.90 -17.62
CA SER A 246 -6.43 -1.35 -16.33
C SER A 246 -7.19 -2.52 -15.72
N LEU A 247 -8.47 -2.74 -16.05
CA LEU A 247 -9.19 -3.96 -15.64
C LEU A 247 -8.57 -5.25 -16.22
N GLN A 248 -7.81 -5.14 -17.30
CA GLN A 248 -7.07 -6.22 -17.94
C GLN A 248 -5.57 -6.16 -17.59
N GLY A 249 -5.18 -5.20 -16.75
CA GLY A 249 -3.79 -5.03 -16.33
C GLY A 249 -3.25 -6.27 -15.63
N LYS A 250 -1.94 -6.42 -15.65
CA LYS A 250 -1.20 -7.54 -15.05
C LYS A 250 0.08 -7.05 -14.42
N TRP A 251 0.46 -7.70 -13.35
CA TRP A 251 1.80 -7.57 -12.79
C TRP A 251 2.79 -8.39 -13.62
N HIS A 252 3.92 -7.80 -13.92
CA HIS A 252 5.02 -8.44 -14.61
C HIS A 252 6.26 -8.44 -13.74
N ALA A 253 6.71 -9.63 -13.33
CA ALA A 253 7.87 -9.80 -12.48
C ALA A 253 9.15 -9.84 -13.30
N GLU A 254 10.17 -9.06 -12.94
CA GLU A 254 11.51 -9.12 -13.51
C GLU A 254 12.30 -10.33 -12.95
N HIS A 255 12.05 -10.65 -11.68
CA HIS A 255 12.73 -11.71 -10.93
C HIS A 255 11.73 -12.70 -10.29
N PRO A 256 10.98 -13.48 -11.09
CA PRO A 256 9.94 -14.37 -10.57
C PRO A 256 10.46 -15.51 -9.67
N GLU A 257 11.76 -15.77 -9.68
CA GLU A 257 12.42 -16.79 -8.85
C GLU A 257 12.61 -16.35 -7.38
N ARG A 258 12.45 -15.07 -7.07
CA ARG A 258 12.66 -14.55 -5.72
C ARG A 258 11.44 -14.83 -4.83
N SER A 259 11.70 -15.08 -3.56
CA SER A 259 10.66 -15.44 -2.57
C SER A 259 9.87 -14.26 -2.01
N VAL A 260 10.40 -13.05 -2.11
CA VAL A 260 9.74 -11.82 -1.68
C VAL A 260 8.98 -11.23 -2.87
N ARG A 261 7.65 -11.11 -2.75
CA ARG A 261 6.85 -10.42 -3.78
C ARG A 261 6.94 -8.90 -3.59
N GLY A 262 7.39 -8.19 -4.62
CA GLY A 262 7.50 -6.74 -4.59
C GLY A 262 6.77 -6.11 -5.78
N PHE A 263 5.90 -5.15 -5.49
CA PHE A 263 5.01 -4.51 -6.44
C PHE A 263 5.28 -3.02 -6.52
N HIS A 264 5.47 -2.52 -7.73
CA HIS A 264 5.64 -1.09 -7.98
C HIS A 264 4.57 -0.55 -8.93
N MET A 265 3.96 0.56 -8.53
CA MET A 265 3.08 1.32 -9.39
C MET A 265 3.30 2.81 -9.18
N ASN A 266 3.62 3.50 -10.26
CA ASN A 266 3.74 4.95 -10.28
C ASN A 266 2.36 5.65 -10.38
N LYS A 267 2.36 6.98 -10.28
CA LYS A 267 1.14 7.80 -10.27
C LYS A 267 0.39 7.76 -11.61
N ILE A 268 1.09 7.58 -12.74
CA ILE A 268 0.51 7.54 -14.09
C ILE A 268 -0.39 6.30 -14.26
N GLY A 269 0.04 5.15 -13.71
CA GLY A 269 -0.71 3.90 -13.77
C GLY A 269 -1.89 3.82 -12.81
N SER A 270 -2.00 4.74 -11.85
CA SER A 270 -3.09 4.73 -10.87
C SER A 270 -4.42 5.14 -11.49
N THR A 271 -5.45 4.31 -11.29
CA THR A 271 -6.83 4.63 -11.66
C THR A 271 -7.46 5.69 -10.75
N LEU A 272 -6.79 6.02 -9.64
CA LEU A 272 -7.26 6.96 -8.62
C LEU A 272 -6.67 8.38 -8.78
N CYS A 273 -5.72 8.58 -9.70
CA CYS A 273 -5.05 9.86 -9.97
C CYS A 273 -5.26 10.26 -11.43
N GLY A 274 -5.70 11.49 -11.70
CA GLY A 274 -5.82 12.03 -13.07
C GLY A 274 -4.47 12.43 -13.66
N TRP A 275 -4.30 12.23 -14.96
CA TRP A 275 -3.08 12.64 -15.67
C TRP A 275 -2.92 14.15 -15.74
N ASP A 276 -4.01 14.90 -15.87
CA ASP A 276 -3.97 16.36 -15.86
C ASP A 276 -3.32 16.88 -14.58
N LYS A 277 -3.70 16.32 -13.42
CA LYS A 277 -3.11 16.69 -12.14
C LYS A 277 -1.63 16.35 -12.04
N ILE A 278 -1.19 15.24 -12.65
CA ILE A 278 0.23 14.86 -12.68
C ILE A 278 1.04 15.86 -13.51
N VAL A 279 0.51 16.28 -14.65
CA VAL A 279 1.16 17.28 -15.52
C VAL A 279 1.17 18.67 -14.88
N GLU A 280 0.08 19.09 -14.23
CA GLU A 280 0.06 20.34 -13.44
C GLU A 280 1.13 20.36 -12.36
N ASP A 281 1.24 19.28 -11.56
CA ASP A 281 2.25 19.16 -10.51
C ASP A 281 3.68 19.21 -11.10
N PHE A 282 3.89 18.59 -12.27
CA PHE A 282 5.17 18.61 -12.98
C PHE A 282 5.54 20.03 -13.47
N ILE A 283 4.59 20.72 -14.12
CA ILE A 283 4.81 22.08 -14.64
C ILE A 283 5.09 23.05 -13.47
N ALA A 284 4.35 22.94 -12.38
CA ALA A 284 4.56 23.76 -11.20
C ALA A 284 5.96 23.55 -10.61
N ALA A 285 6.41 22.30 -10.48
CA ALA A 285 7.74 21.98 -9.95
C ALA A 285 8.90 22.50 -10.86
N ASP A 286 8.68 22.53 -12.17
CA ASP A 286 9.67 23.01 -13.15
C ASP A 286 9.75 24.55 -13.20
N LEU A 287 8.71 25.25 -12.73
CA LEU A 287 8.74 26.73 -12.58
C LEU A 287 9.45 27.18 -11.30
N ASP A 288 9.53 26.30 -10.29
CA ASP A 288 10.17 26.58 -9.00
C ASP A 288 11.66 26.16 -8.97
N ALA A 289 12.18 25.50 -10.01
CA ALA A 289 13.55 25.00 -10.14
C ALA A 289 14.48 25.96 -10.91
#